data_b9594c5327f8175f53bbd01f4847ffe7
#
_entry.id   b9594c5327f8175f53bbd01f4847ffe7
#
_cell.length_a   1.000
_cell.length_b   1.000
_cell.length_c   1.000
_cell.angle_alpha   90.00
_cell.angle_beta   90.00
_cell.angle_gamma   90.00
#
_symmetry.space_group_name_H-M   'P 1'
#
loop_
_entity.id
_entity.type
_entity.pdbx_description
1 polymer ?
#
loop_
_entity_poly.entity_id
_entity_poly.type
_entity_poly.pdbx_seq_one_letter_code
_entity_poly.pdbx_strand_id
1 'polypeptide(L)'
;MQRFTILWADDEIELLKPYIVFLENKGYDVTPVPSGADALDLVEKNNYDIIFLDEMMAGMTGLDTLVQIKKIKPTIPVVMITKSEEERIMEEAIGSKIADYLIKPINPNQILLSIKKLLDNKRLVSEKTNSSYMQDFRALSMQYNDELDFNEWSEIYKKLVFWELEIDRSSDKSMEEVFQMQKAEANARFSDFIEDNYASWMTDPNVKKPVMSHNLLKTKVFP
;
A
#
# COMPACT_ATOMS: atom_id res chain seq x y z
N MET A 1 -15.63 4.62 -16.07
CA MET A 1 -15.41 4.50 -14.62
C MET A 1 -15.01 3.08 -14.32
N GLN A 2 -13.90 2.86 -13.65
CA GLN A 2 -13.48 1.54 -13.20
C GLN A 2 -14.43 1.08 -12.09
N ARG A 3 -14.97 -0.14 -12.22
CA ARG A 3 -15.84 -0.72 -11.18
C ARG A 3 -14.96 -1.24 -10.04
N PHE A 4 -15.41 -1.10 -8.81
CA PHE A 4 -14.75 -1.72 -7.66
C PHE A 4 -14.90 -3.23 -7.72
N THR A 5 -13.79 -3.92 -7.55
CA THR A 5 -13.67 -5.37 -7.67
C THR A 5 -13.68 -6.04 -6.31
N ILE A 6 -14.52 -7.02 -6.13
CA ILE A 6 -14.73 -7.76 -4.88
C ILE A 6 -14.45 -9.24 -5.14
N LEU A 7 -13.58 -9.84 -4.35
CA LEU A 7 -13.44 -11.30 -4.29
C LEU A 7 -14.27 -11.80 -3.10
N TRP A 8 -15.09 -12.82 -3.31
CA TRP A 8 -15.90 -13.41 -2.25
C TRP A 8 -15.71 -14.92 -2.19
N ALA A 9 -15.08 -15.40 -1.10
CA ALA A 9 -14.86 -16.82 -0.84
C ALA A 9 -15.83 -17.32 0.24
N ASP A 10 -16.59 -18.33 -0.09
CA ASP A 10 -17.56 -19.01 0.80
C ASP A 10 -17.87 -20.39 0.21
N ASP A 11 -17.82 -21.46 0.98
CA ASP A 11 -18.06 -22.81 0.48
C ASP A 11 -19.55 -23.04 0.10
N GLU A 12 -20.44 -22.19 0.60
CA GLU A 12 -21.85 -22.13 0.21
C GLU A 12 -22.12 -20.97 -0.79
N ILE A 13 -21.12 -20.54 -1.57
CA ILE A 13 -21.19 -19.36 -2.45
C ILE A 13 -22.38 -19.39 -3.44
N GLU A 14 -22.82 -20.57 -3.86
CA GLU A 14 -23.98 -20.75 -4.71
C GLU A 14 -25.28 -20.23 -4.07
N LEU A 15 -25.40 -20.33 -2.74
CA LEU A 15 -26.55 -19.82 -1.99
C LEU A 15 -26.50 -18.28 -1.86
N LEU A 16 -25.35 -17.69 -2.09
CA LEU A 16 -25.12 -16.24 -1.98
C LEU A 16 -25.35 -15.49 -3.31
N LYS A 17 -25.73 -16.17 -4.39
CA LYS A 17 -26.04 -15.56 -5.69
C LYS A 17 -26.97 -14.32 -5.61
N PRO A 18 -28.04 -14.29 -4.78
CA PRO A 18 -28.88 -13.11 -4.67
C PRO A 18 -28.12 -11.87 -4.16
N TYR A 19 -27.14 -12.05 -3.27
CA TYR A 19 -26.30 -10.98 -2.76
C TYR A 19 -25.29 -10.51 -3.81
N ILE A 20 -24.73 -11.44 -4.58
CA ILE A 20 -23.82 -11.12 -5.68
C ILE A 20 -24.54 -10.27 -6.72
N VAL A 21 -25.71 -10.71 -7.21
CA VAL A 21 -26.53 -9.95 -8.16
C VAL A 21 -26.93 -8.58 -7.59
N PHE A 22 -27.23 -8.50 -6.30
CA PHE A 22 -27.54 -7.23 -5.65
C PHE A 22 -26.33 -6.26 -5.71
N LEU A 23 -25.12 -6.74 -5.44
CA LEU A 23 -23.90 -5.93 -5.50
C LEU A 23 -23.56 -5.52 -6.94
N GLU A 24 -23.70 -6.42 -7.91
CA GLU A 24 -23.50 -6.13 -9.34
C GLU A 24 -24.45 -5.05 -9.84
N ASN A 25 -25.72 -5.09 -9.41
CA ASN A 25 -26.71 -4.04 -9.70
C ASN A 25 -26.37 -2.68 -9.04
N LYS A 26 -25.53 -2.68 -8.01
CA LYS A 26 -24.99 -1.46 -7.37
C LYS A 26 -23.69 -0.98 -8.01
N GLY A 27 -23.20 -1.67 -9.04
CA GLY A 27 -22.03 -1.27 -9.82
C GLY A 27 -20.71 -1.85 -9.34
N TYR A 28 -20.73 -2.83 -8.44
CA TYR A 28 -19.57 -3.61 -8.04
C TYR A 28 -19.32 -4.76 -9.02
N ASP A 29 -18.09 -5.21 -9.13
CA ASP A 29 -17.70 -6.40 -9.89
C ASP A 29 -17.31 -7.48 -8.87
N VAL A 30 -18.09 -8.57 -8.80
CA VAL A 30 -17.94 -9.60 -7.78
C VAL A 30 -17.43 -10.88 -8.40
N THR A 31 -16.31 -11.39 -7.91
CA THR A 31 -15.74 -12.69 -8.28
C THR A 31 -16.01 -13.68 -7.15
N PRO A 32 -16.98 -14.59 -7.31
CA PRO A 32 -17.26 -15.62 -6.30
C PRO A 32 -16.33 -16.82 -6.46
N VAL A 33 -15.87 -17.38 -5.33
CA VAL A 33 -15.07 -18.62 -5.28
C VAL A 33 -15.52 -19.52 -4.13
N PRO A 34 -15.45 -20.86 -4.29
CA PRO A 34 -15.96 -21.80 -3.30
C PRO A 34 -14.96 -22.14 -2.19
N SER A 35 -13.73 -21.64 -2.23
CA SER A 35 -12.70 -22.05 -1.26
C SER A 35 -11.64 -20.98 -1.03
N GLY A 36 -10.93 -21.09 0.10
CA GLY A 36 -9.77 -20.26 0.40
C GLY A 36 -8.61 -20.46 -0.58
N ALA A 37 -8.41 -21.70 -1.08
CA ALA A 37 -7.38 -22.00 -2.07
C ALA A 37 -7.64 -21.28 -3.39
N ASP A 38 -8.87 -21.31 -3.91
CA ASP A 38 -9.24 -20.59 -5.12
C ASP A 38 -9.09 -19.07 -4.93
N ALA A 39 -9.42 -18.57 -3.73
CA ALA A 39 -9.22 -17.17 -3.40
C ALA A 39 -7.74 -16.77 -3.47
N LEU A 40 -6.83 -17.57 -2.93
CA LEU A 40 -5.38 -17.32 -2.99
C LEU A 40 -4.87 -17.30 -4.42
N ASP A 41 -5.25 -18.27 -5.23
CA ASP A 41 -4.87 -18.36 -6.64
C ASP A 41 -5.27 -17.11 -7.43
N LEU A 42 -6.44 -16.54 -7.12
CA LEU A 42 -6.91 -15.32 -7.77
C LEU A 42 -6.23 -14.06 -7.24
N VAL A 43 -5.93 -13.97 -5.95
CA VAL A 43 -5.23 -12.83 -5.32
C VAL A 43 -3.78 -12.70 -5.84
N GLU A 44 -3.13 -13.81 -6.17
CA GLU A 44 -1.80 -13.79 -6.79
C GLU A 44 -1.82 -13.18 -8.20
N LYS A 45 -2.87 -13.46 -8.97
CA LYS A 45 -2.97 -13.11 -10.41
C LYS A 45 -3.68 -11.77 -10.64
N ASN A 46 -4.55 -11.35 -9.73
CA ASN A 46 -5.42 -10.20 -9.91
C ASN A 46 -5.32 -9.22 -8.73
N ASN A 47 -5.82 -8.00 -8.95
CA ASN A 47 -6.01 -7.03 -7.89
C ASN A 47 -7.50 -6.91 -7.58
N TYR A 48 -7.82 -6.90 -6.29
CA TYR A 48 -9.16 -6.68 -5.77
C TYR A 48 -9.16 -5.48 -4.83
N ASP A 49 -10.29 -4.79 -4.72
CA ASP A 49 -10.43 -3.67 -3.80
C ASP A 49 -10.82 -4.11 -2.39
N ILE A 50 -11.61 -5.19 -2.27
CA ILE A 50 -12.07 -5.79 -1.02
C ILE A 50 -12.15 -7.30 -1.20
N ILE A 51 -11.88 -8.05 -0.14
CA ILE A 51 -12.08 -9.50 -0.09
C ILE A 51 -13.08 -9.83 1.03
N PHE A 52 -14.12 -10.58 0.73
CA PHE A 52 -14.97 -11.24 1.70
C PHE A 52 -14.53 -12.69 1.88
N LEU A 53 -14.34 -13.11 3.13
CA LEU A 53 -13.98 -14.49 3.49
C LEU A 53 -14.99 -15.06 4.48
N ASP A 54 -15.60 -16.15 4.13
CA ASP A 54 -16.29 -16.98 5.14
C ASP A 54 -15.26 -17.59 6.09
N GLU A 55 -15.57 -17.59 7.36
CA GLU A 55 -14.67 -18.13 8.38
C GLU A 55 -14.56 -19.67 8.27
N MET A 56 -15.68 -20.33 8.04
CA MET A 56 -15.79 -21.79 8.07
C MET A 56 -15.85 -22.36 6.65
N MET A 57 -14.72 -22.47 5.99
CA MET A 57 -14.61 -23.12 4.68
C MET A 57 -13.94 -24.49 4.78
N ALA A 58 -14.35 -25.42 3.94
CA ALA A 58 -13.75 -26.75 3.85
C ALA A 58 -12.28 -26.67 3.38
N GLY A 59 -11.41 -27.41 4.04
CA GLY A 59 -9.97 -27.49 3.72
C GLY A 59 -9.14 -26.40 4.35
N MET A 60 -9.31 -25.13 3.95
CA MET A 60 -8.61 -23.99 4.52
C MET A 60 -9.61 -23.02 5.12
N THR A 61 -9.44 -22.69 6.40
CA THR A 61 -10.33 -21.74 7.09
C THR A 61 -10.16 -20.30 6.54
N GLY A 62 -11.15 -19.45 6.81
CA GLY A 62 -11.07 -18.03 6.46
C GLY A 62 -9.86 -17.34 7.11
N LEU A 63 -9.54 -17.67 8.35
CA LEU A 63 -8.37 -17.12 9.06
C LEU A 63 -7.05 -17.57 8.44
N ASP A 64 -6.91 -18.86 8.09
CA ASP A 64 -5.71 -19.35 7.40
C ASP A 64 -5.54 -18.66 6.05
N THR A 65 -6.65 -18.51 5.31
CA THR A 65 -6.69 -17.80 4.04
C THR A 65 -6.29 -16.32 4.21
N LEU A 66 -6.82 -15.63 5.22
CA LEU A 66 -6.46 -14.25 5.56
C LEU A 66 -4.95 -14.09 5.78
N VAL A 67 -4.36 -14.98 6.58
CA VAL A 67 -2.90 -14.94 6.87
C VAL A 67 -2.09 -15.04 5.58
N GLN A 68 -2.48 -15.90 4.65
CA GLN A 68 -1.78 -16.04 3.36
C GLN A 68 -2.03 -14.82 2.46
N ILE A 69 -3.27 -14.34 2.35
CA ILE A 69 -3.60 -13.12 1.58
C ILE A 69 -2.75 -11.95 2.06
N LYS A 70 -2.61 -11.77 3.37
CA LYS A 70 -1.83 -10.65 3.93
C LYS A 70 -0.32 -10.76 3.73
N LYS A 71 0.20 -11.94 3.41
CA LYS A 71 1.59 -12.10 2.95
C LYS A 71 1.76 -11.63 1.50
N ILE A 72 0.77 -11.90 0.63
CA ILE A 72 0.80 -11.55 -0.80
C ILE A 72 0.43 -10.08 -0.99
N LYS A 73 -0.67 -9.64 -0.38
CA LYS A 73 -1.25 -8.28 -0.49
C LYS A 73 -1.50 -7.71 0.93
N PRO A 74 -0.49 -7.14 1.60
CA PRO A 74 -0.59 -6.71 3.00
C PRO A 74 -1.67 -5.65 3.26
N THR A 75 -1.95 -4.80 2.29
CA THR A 75 -2.83 -3.62 2.42
C THR A 75 -4.28 -3.88 2.01
N ILE A 76 -4.57 -5.00 1.34
CA ILE A 76 -5.94 -5.27 0.86
C ILE A 76 -6.90 -5.42 2.05
N PRO A 77 -8.03 -4.70 2.08
CA PRO A 77 -9.02 -4.89 3.12
C PRO A 77 -9.72 -6.25 2.98
N VAL A 78 -9.79 -6.97 4.10
CA VAL A 78 -10.47 -8.26 4.19
C VAL A 78 -11.58 -8.13 5.21
N VAL A 79 -12.79 -8.55 4.83
CA VAL A 79 -13.98 -8.61 5.67
C VAL A 79 -14.26 -10.07 5.97
N MET A 80 -14.28 -10.43 7.25
CA MET A 80 -14.64 -11.77 7.68
C MET A 80 -16.16 -11.91 7.80
N ILE A 81 -16.68 -13.05 7.41
CA ILE A 81 -18.08 -13.44 7.55
C ILE A 81 -18.13 -14.59 8.54
N THR A 82 -18.77 -14.38 9.68
CA THR A 82 -18.76 -15.31 10.82
C THR A 82 -20.17 -15.66 11.30
N LYS A 83 -20.32 -16.77 12.02
CA LYS A 83 -21.62 -17.20 12.61
C LYS A 83 -21.87 -16.63 14.00
N SER A 84 -20.83 -16.15 14.72
CA SER A 84 -21.01 -15.68 16.09
C SER A 84 -20.20 -14.40 16.42
N GLU A 85 -20.71 -13.62 17.38
CA GLU A 85 -19.98 -12.49 17.94
C GLU A 85 -18.79 -12.91 18.81
N GLU A 86 -18.85 -14.10 19.41
CA GLU A 86 -17.77 -14.63 20.25
C GLU A 86 -16.53 -14.92 19.41
N GLU A 87 -16.71 -15.48 18.21
CA GLU A 87 -15.62 -15.70 17.23
C GLU A 87 -14.95 -14.38 16.87
N ARG A 88 -15.75 -13.33 16.57
CA ARG A 88 -15.25 -11.99 16.29
C ARG A 88 -14.36 -11.45 17.42
N ILE A 89 -14.76 -11.63 18.68
CA ILE A 89 -14.01 -11.15 19.85
C ILE A 89 -12.67 -11.92 19.99
N MET A 90 -12.66 -13.22 19.74
CA MET A 90 -11.43 -14.01 19.75
C MET A 90 -10.44 -13.59 18.67
N GLU A 91 -10.92 -13.30 17.47
CA GLU A 91 -10.11 -12.85 16.34
C GLU A 91 -9.53 -11.45 16.56
N GLU A 92 -10.30 -10.53 17.11
CA GLU A 92 -9.82 -9.20 17.52
C GLU A 92 -8.70 -9.31 18.56
N ALA A 93 -8.81 -10.25 19.50
CA ALA A 93 -7.81 -10.47 20.54
C ALA A 93 -6.47 -11.03 19.97
N ILE A 94 -6.50 -11.70 18.83
CA ILE A 94 -5.30 -12.24 18.14
C ILE A 94 -4.60 -11.16 17.30
N GLY A 95 -5.15 -9.94 17.23
CA GLY A 95 -4.58 -8.84 16.44
C GLY A 95 -4.65 -9.10 14.94
N SER A 96 -5.70 -9.75 14.48
CA SER A 96 -5.93 -10.07 13.08
C SER A 96 -6.03 -8.79 12.25
N LYS A 97 -5.49 -8.83 11.05
CA LYS A 97 -5.53 -7.72 10.09
C LYS A 97 -6.87 -7.68 9.33
N ILE A 98 -7.97 -7.91 10.05
CA ILE A 98 -9.34 -7.90 9.52
C ILE A 98 -9.82 -6.46 9.50
N ALA A 99 -10.42 -6.06 8.38
CA ALA A 99 -10.87 -4.69 8.17
C ALA A 99 -12.30 -4.45 8.68
N ASP A 100 -13.16 -5.47 8.64
CA ASP A 100 -14.52 -5.44 9.15
C ASP A 100 -15.08 -6.86 9.30
N TYR A 101 -16.23 -7.00 10.01
CA TYR A 101 -16.92 -8.27 10.23
C TYR A 101 -18.37 -8.18 9.81
N LEU A 102 -18.89 -9.28 9.24
CA LEU A 102 -20.30 -9.49 8.97
C LEU A 102 -20.77 -10.77 9.67
N ILE A 103 -21.88 -10.69 10.38
CA ILE A 103 -22.41 -11.82 11.14
C ILE A 103 -23.57 -12.44 10.33
N LYS A 104 -23.53 -13.77 10.15
CA LYS A 104 -24.61 -14.53 9.51
C LYS A 104 -25.85 -14.58 10.45
N PRO A 105 -27.10 -14.37 9.96
CA PRO A 105 -27.46 -14.19 8.55
C PRO A 105 -27.12 -12.82 8.01
N ILE A 106 -26.48 -12.79 6.83
CA ILE A 106 -25.98 -11.55 6.23
C ILE A 106 -27.17 -10.71 5.73
N ASN A 107 -27.12 -9.39 6.00
CA ASN A 107 -28.05 -8.43 5.42
C ASN A 107 -27.37 -7.67 4.26
N PRO A 108 -28.00 -7.58 3.05
CA PRO A 108 -27.43 -6.86 1.91
C PRO A 108 -27.02 -5.41 2.23
N ASN A 109 -27.77 -4.73 3.09
CA ASN A 109 -27.43 -3.35 3.49
C ASN A 109 -26.18 -3.29 4.39
N GLN A 110 -25.94 -4.30 5.21
CA GLN A 110 -24.72 -4.39 6.02
C GLN A 110 -23.48 -4.60 5.14
N ILE A 111 -23.59 -5.44 4.10
CA ILE A 111 -22.53 -5.61 3.09
C ILE A 111 -22.21 -4.27 2.44
N LEU A 112 -23.23 -3.54 1.95
CA LEU A 112 -23.02 -2.21 1.34
C LEU A 112 -22.41 -1.21 2.31
N LEU A 113 -22.82 -1.22 3.57
CA LEU A 113 -22.27 -0.32 4.58
C LEU A 113 -20.79 -0.60 4.84
N SER A 114 -20.43 -1.88 4.99
CA SER A 114 -19.03 -2.31 5.13
C SER A 114 -18.18 -1.89 3.94
N ILE A 115 -18.65 -2.16 2.71
CA ILE A 115 -17.96 -1.75 1.49
C ILE A 115 -17.73 -0.23 1.46
N LYS A 116 -18.78 0.56 1.69
CA LYS A 116 -18.69 2.03 1.66
C LYS A 116 -17.71 2.56 2.70
N LYS A 117 -17.78 2.05 3.94
CA LYS A 117 -16.87 2.43 5.02
C LYS A 117 -15.41 2.19 4.64
N LEU A 118 -15.10 1.03 4.05
CA LEU A 118 -13.75 0.66 3.66
C LEU A 118 -13.25 1.49 2.48
N LEU A 119 -14.10 1.74 1.47
CA LEU A 119 -13.75 2.57 0.33
C LEU A 119 -13.58 4.05 0.71
N ASP A 120 -14.44 4.58 1.57
CA ASP A 120 -14.30 5.95 2.08
C ASP A 120 -13.03 6.12 2.92
N ASN A 121 -12.69 5.16 3.78
CA ASN A 121 -11.43 5.17 4.52
C ASN A 121 -10.21 5.15 3.58
N LYS A 122 -10.23 4.29 2.56
CA LYS A 122 -9.18 4.22 1.53
C LYS A 122 -9.01 5.56 0.81
N ARG A 123 -10.12 6.21 0.44
CA ARG A 123 -10.12 7.53 -0.21
C ARG A 123 -9.54 8.62 0.71
N LEU A 124 -9.99 8.68 1.96
CA LEU A 124 -9.50 9.66 2.93
C LEU A 124 -7.99 9.54 3.20
N VAL A 125 -7.47 8.31 3.30
CA VAL A 125 -6.04 8.08 3.45
C VAL A 125 -5.28 8.57 2.22
N SER A 126 -5.76 8.26 1.01
CA SER A 126 -5.13 8.73 -0.23
C SER A 126 -5.16 10.25 -0.37
N GLU A 127 -6.30 10.90 -0.08
CA GLU A 127 -6.44 12.36 -0.10
C GLU A 127 -5.46 13.02 0.90
N LYS A 128 -5.29 12.44 2.08
CA LYS A 128 -4.33 12.91 3.08
C LYS A 128 -2.89 12.76 2.59
N THR A 129 -2.53 11.61 2.02
CA THR A 129 -1.20 11.38 1.45
C THR A 129 -0.91 12.38 0.34
N ASN A 130 -1.82 12.56 -0.60
CA ASN A 130 -1.67 13.51 -1.70
C ASN A 130 -1.53 14.96 -1.20
N SER A 131 -2.36 15.38 -0.24
CA SER A 131 -2.28 16.71 0.36
C SER A 131 -0.95 16.95 1.09
N SER A 132 -0.48 15.97 1.86
CA SER A 132 0.79 16.05 2.57
C SER A 132 1.97 16.10 1.61
N TYR A 133 1.96 15.28 0.56
CA TYR A 133 2.98 15.33 -0.49
C TYR A 133 3.02 16.68 -1.19
N MET A 134 1.87 17.26 -1.55
CA MET A 134 1.80 18.59 -2.19
C MET A 134 2.38 19.72 -1.32
N GLN A 135 2.28 19.60 0.00
CA GLN A 135 2.95 20.54 0.91
C GLN A 135 4.47 20.37 0.86
N ASP A 136 4.95 19.14 0.95
CA ASP A 136 6.39 18.84 0.93
C ASP A 136 7.01 19.05 -0.46
N PHE A 137 6.25 18.83 -1.53
CA PHE A 137 6.69 19.06 -2.92
C PHE A 137 7.32 20.45 -3.12
N ARG A 138 6.60 21.49 -2.68
CA ARG A 138 7.10 22.87 -2.79
C ARG A 138 8.35 23.10 -1.96
N ALA A 139 8.36 22.58 -0.73
CA ALA A 139 9.51 22.72 0.16
C ALA A 139 10.76 21.99 -0.36
N LEU A 140 10.58 20.81 -0.96
CA LEU A 140 11.66 20.05 -1.59
C LEU A 140 12.21 20.75 -2.83
N SER A 141 11.32 21.16 -3.76
CA SER A 141 11.74 21.83 -5.00
C SER A 141 12.43 23.16 -4.76
N MET A 142 12.08 23.90 -3.68
CA MET A 142 12.77 25.13 -3.29
C MET A 142 14.16 24.88 -2.69
N GLN A 143 14.48 23.66 -2.25
CA GLN A 143 15.78 23.30 -1.70
C GLN A 143 16.83 22.99 -2.77
N TYR A 144 16.41 22.71 -4.02
CA TYR A 144 17.33 22.39 -5.11
C TYR A 144 18.08 23.65 -5.59
N ASN A 145 19.18 23.99 -4.93
CA ASN A 145 20.05 25.12 -5.29
C ASN A 145 21.52 24.66 -5.40
N ASP A 146 22.34 25.52 -5.96
CA ASP A 146 23.75 25.22 -6.24
C ASP A 146 24.65 25.26 -4.99
N GLU A 147 24.11 25.63 -3.82
CA GLU A 147 24.86 25.77 -2.56
C GLU A 147 24.77 24.52 -1.66
N LEU A 148 24.02 23.48 -2.06
CA LEU A 148 23.80 22.28 -1.26
C LEU A 148 25.09 21.46 -1.09
N ASP A 149 25.35 21.02 0.15
CA ASP A 149 26.39 20.02 0.41
C ASP A 149 25.87 18.57 0.22
N PHE A 150 26.78 17.60 0.28
CA PHE A 150 26.44 16.20 0.10
C PHE A 150 25.46 15.67 1.18
N ASN A 151 25.54 16.18 2.41
CA ASN A 151 24.62 15.74 3.48
C ASN A 151 23.22 16.29 3.25
N GLU A 152 23.10 17.52 2.79
CA GLU A 152 21.83 18.14 2.44
C GLU A 152 21.16 17.40 1.27
N TRP A 153 21.91 17.01 0.24
CA TRP A 153 21.42 16.14 -0.82
C TRP A 153 20.97 14.79 -0.29
N SER A 154 21.69 14.21 0.66
CA SER A 154 21.30 12.94 1.31
C SER A 154 19.95 13.07 2.03
N GLU A 155 19.69 14.18 2.72
CA GLU A 155 18.39 14.42 3.37
C GLU A 155 17.25 14.61 2.36
N ILE A 156 17.51 15.28 1.24
CA ILE A 156 16.55 15.40 0.14
C ILE A 156 16.19 14.01 -0.40
N TYR A 157 17.18 13.16 -0.68
CA TYR A 157 16.92 11.81 -1.19
C TYR A 157 16.19 10.92 -0.19
N LYS A 158 16.44 11.05 1.11
CA LYS A 158 15.65 10.33 2.14
C LYS A 158 14.16 10.70 2.08
N LYS A 159 13.86 11.99 1.88
CA LYS A 159 12.47 12.45 1.72
C LYS A 159 11.85 11.96 0.40
N LEU A 160 12.61 11.96 -0.70
CA LEU A 160 12.13 11.42 -1.96
C LEU A 160 11.82 9.92 -1.86
N VAL A 161 12.67 9.13 -1.22
CA VAL A 161 12.42 7.69 -0.98
C VAL A 161 11.20 7.48 -0.09
N PHE A 162 11.05 8.29 0.96
CA PHE A 162 9.86 8.25 1.81
C PHE A 162 8.59 8.46 0.99
N TRP A 163 8.53 9.51 0.16
CA TRP A 163 7.36 9.81 -0.66
C TRP A 163 7.13 8.78 -1.78
N GLU A 164 8.19 8.21 -2.35
CA GLU A 164 8.07 7.10 -3.30
C GLU A 164 7.30 5.93 -2.69
N LEU A 165 7.66 5.54 -1.47
CA LEU A 165 7.01 4.45 -0.76
C LEU A 165 5.57 4.78 -0.35
N GLU A 166 5.29 6.01 0.08
CA GLU A 166 3.95 6.43 0.50
C GLU A 166 2.99 6.55 -0.71
N ILE A 167 3.46 7.10 -1.84
CA ILE A 167 2.68 7.19 -3.08
C ILE A 167 2.46 5.79 -3.67
N ASP A 168 3.47 4.92 -3.61
CA ASP A 168 3.33 3.55 -4.11
C ASP A 168 2.31 2.74 -3.30
N ARG A 169 2.24 2.95 -2.00
CA ARG A 169 1.23 2.34 -1.12
C ARG A 169 -0.17 2.93 -1.30
N SER A 170 -0.27 4.14 -1.82
CA SER A 170 -1.55 4.81 -2.04
C SER A 170 -2.34 4.10 -3.15
N SER A 171 -3.65 4.04 -2.98
CA SER A 171 -4.56 3.54 -4.02
C SER A 171 -4.83 4.56 -5.12
N ASP A 172 -4.59 5.83 -4.84
CA ASP A 172 -4.70 6.93 -5.79
C ASP A 172 -3.31 7.24 -6.37
N LYS A 173 -3.16 7.03 -7.66
CA LYS A 173 -1.91 7.22 -8.41
C LYS A 173 -1.81 8.62 -9.05
N SER A 174 -2.69 9.55 -8.69
CA SER A 174 -2.73 10.89 -9.28
C SER A 174 -1.45 11.70 -9.09
N MET A 175 -0.68 11.42 -8.01
CA MET A 175 0.57 12.09 -7.71
C MET A 175 1.82 11.38 -8.27
N GLU A 176 1.68 10.20 -8.86
CA GLU A 176 2.82 9.40 -9.34
C GLU A 176 3.64 10.12 -10.41
N GLU A 177 2.97 10.68 -11.43
CA GLU A 177 3.67 11.43 -12.50
C GLU A 177 4.36 12.69 -11.97
N VAL A 178 3.70 13.43 -11.08
CA VAL A 178 4.26 14.63 -10.43
C VAL A 178 5.50 14.27 -9.62
N PHE A 179 5.44 13.17 -8.88
CA PHE A 179 6.58 12.67 -8.12
C PHE A 179 7.74 12.24 -9.01
N GLN A 180 7.47 11.52 -10.10
CA GLN A 180 8.53 11.11 -11.05
C GLN A 180 9.20 12.31 -11.70
N MET A 181 8.47 13.38 -12.02
CA MET A 181 9.04 14.64 -12.52
C MET A 181 9.96 15.27 -11.46
N GLN A 182 9.53 15.37 -10.22
CA GLN A 182 10.35 15.92 -9.12
C GLN A 182 11.62 15.11 -8.89
N LYS A 183 11.51 13.77 -8.91
CA LYS A 183 12.66 12.87 -8.75
C LYS A 183 13.65 13.01 -9.92
N ALA A 184 13.15 13.17 -11.14
CA ALA A 184 13.99 13.39 -12.32
C ALA A 184 14.75 14.73 -12.21
N GLU A 185 14.09 15.81 -11.77
CA GLU A 185 14.73 17.11 -11.51
C GLU A 185 15.82 16.99 -10.44
N ALA A 186 15.53 16.34 -9.29
CA ALA A 186 16.50 16.12 -8.25
C ALA A 186 17.73 15.33 -8.74
N ASN A 187 17.51 14.31 -9.57
CA ASN A 187 18.59 13.52 -10.17
C ASN A 187 19.46 14.36 -11.10
N ALA A 188 18.90 15.21 -11.93
CA ALA A 188 19.64 16.11 -12.80
C ALA A 188 20.51 17.08 -12.01
N ARG A 189 19.93 17.78 -11.02
CA ARG A 189 20.65 18.71 -10.15
C ARG A 189 21.76 18.03 -9.32
N PHE A 190 21.49 16.83 -8.83
CA PHE A 190 22.50 16.06 -8.10
C PHE A 190 23.64 15.60 -9.01
N SER A 191 23.36 15.28 -10.28
CA SER A 191 24.39 14.97 -11.27
C SER A 191 25.33 16.14 -11.48
N ASP A 192 24.76 17.34 -11.70
CA ASP A 192 25.54 18.58 -11.84
C ASP A 192 26.40 18.83 -10.59
N PHE A 193 25.82 18.69 -9.38
CA PHE A 193 26.55 18.79 -8.12
C PHE A 193 27.73 17.81 -8.01
N ILE A 194 27.54 16.57 -8.44
CA ILE A 194 28.63 15.58 -8.46
C ILE A 194 29.72 15.98 -9.45
N GLU A 195 29.35 16.41 -10.66
CA GLU A 195 30.30 16.81 -11.70
C GLU A 195 31.18 17.99 -11.23
N ASP A 196 30.56 19.01 -10.61
CA ASP A 196 31.25 20.20 -10.13
C ASP A 196 32.19 19.91 -8.95
N ASN A 197 31.87 18.96 -8.10
CA ASN A 197 32.63 18.72 -6.87
C ASN A 197 33.59 17.51 -6.94
N TYR A 198 33.39 16.58 -7.86
CA TYR A 198 34.14 15.31 -7.90
C TYR A 198 35.62 15.51 -8.03
N ALA A 199 36.09 16.41 -8.90
CA ALA A 199 37.49 16.67 -9.12
C ALA A 199 38.17 17.20 -7.85
N SER A 200 37.54 18.14 -7.14
CA SER A 200 38.06 18.71 -5.89
C SER A 200 38.10 17.67 -4.76
N TRP A 201 37.09 16.79 -4.67
CA TRP A 201 37.09 15.70 -3.69
C TRP A 201 38.21 14.69 -3.91
N MET A 202 38.66 14.52 -5.14
CA MET A 202 39.73 13.59 -5.47
C MET A 202 41.11 14.19 -5.28
N THR A 203 41.26 15.49 -5.49
CA THR A 203 42.58 16.15 -5.55
C THR A 203 42.92 16.99 -4.32
N ASP A 204 41.92 17.61 -3.66
CA ASP A 204 42.18 18.48 -2.50
C ASP A 204 41.90 17.75 -1.17
N PRO A 205 42.95 17.54 -0.31
CA PRO A 205 42.77 16.91 0.99
C PRO A 205 41.99 17.77 2.01
N ASN A 206 41.88 19.07 1.78
CA ASN A 206 41.23 20.01 2.70
C ASN A 206 39.73 20.15 2.45
N VAL A 207 39.24 19.69 1.30
CA VAL A 207 37.79 19.73 0.97
C VAL A 207 37.05 18.62 1.70
N LYS A 208 35.98 18.99 2.39
CA LYS A 208 35.05 18.04 3.01
C LYS A 208 34.38 17.21 1.94
N LYS A 209 34.61 15.92 1.92
CA LYS A 209 34.10 14.98 0.92
C LYS A 209 33.26 13.89 1.54
N PRO A 210 32.31 13.33 0.78
CA PRO A 210 31.55 12.18 1.22
C PRO A 210 32.44 10.94 1.35
N VAL A 211 31.95 9.93 2.07
CA VAL A 211 32.65 8.64 2.17
C VAL A 211 32.54 7.94 0.82
N MET A 212 33.66 7.77 0.14
CA MET A 212 33.75 7.11 -1.15
C MET A 212 33.96 5.60 -0.98
N SER A 213 33.56 4.81 -1.97
CA SER A 213 33.70 3.34 -1.93
C SER A 213 35.17 2.89 -1.69
N HIS A 214 36.14 3.60 -2.25
CA HIS A 214 37.58 3.29 -2.12
C HIS A 214 38.16 3.61 -0.72
N ASN A 215 37.48 4.42 0.08
CA ASN A 215 37.93 4.77 1.44
C ASN A 215 36.95 4.29 2.54
N LEU A 216 35.92 3.52 2.17
CA LEU A 216 34.91 3.01 3.09
C LEU A 216 35.54 2.22 4.27
N LEU A 217 36.53 1.41 3.99
CA LEU A 217 37.22 0.62 5.01
C LEU A 217 38.15 1.45 5.94
N LYS A 218 38.51 2.67 5.51
CA LYS A 218 39.35 3.58 6.29
C LYS A 218 38.56 4.49 7.23
N THR A 219 37.31 4.75 6.87
CA THR A 219 36.36 5.51 7.67
C THR A 219 35.62 4.55 8.59
N LYS A 220 35.91 4.36 9.79
CA LYS A 220 35.23 3.49 10.77
C LYS A 220 33.69 3.60 10.68
N VAL A 221 33.13 3.13 9.59
CA VAL A 221 31.66 3.11 9.35
C VAL A 221 31.04 1.92 10.07
N PHE A 222 31.85 0.93 10.42
CA PHE A 222 31.45 -0.21 11.26
C PHE A 222 32.13 -0.09 12.62
N PRO A 223 31.35 -0.19 13.76
CA PRO A 223 31.89 -0.24 15.11
C PRO A 223 32.75 -1.48 15.34
#